data_e6aff3b378548af7725deb48aded0ea4
#
_entry.id   e6aff3b378548af7725deb48aded0ea4
#
_cell.length_a   1.000
_cell.length_b   1.000
_cell.length_c   1.000
_cell.angle_alpha   90.00
_cell.angle_beta   90.00
_cell.angle_gamma   90.00
#
_symmetry.space_group_name_H-M   'P 1'
#
loop_
_entity.id
_entity.type
_entity.pdbx_description
1 polymer ?
#
loop_
_entity_poly.entity_id
_entity_poly.type
_entity_poly.pdbx_seq_one_letter_code
_entity_poly.pdbx_strand_id
1 'polypeptide(L)'
;QCMMLAFVFAVCFTGCKDSKDETSAPYDPNQPVEVTDFTPKSGGGKKKMIIYGSNFGTDPSLVSVKVGGKDAIVISAKGTSIYCSTPESCFEGTVEVKVGEQVVILPEKYQYEPQLVVTDLCGDVDELGQGDIVETGPFDNCGKIDYPFWFSFDPQHTNILYLSQNDNERPLRILDLEKKMIYSKKLNDIKRATTITWTND
;
A
#
# COMPACT_ATOMS: atom_id res chain seq x y z
N GLN A 1 -4.41 23.77 -84.58
CA GLN A 1 -5.41 24.01 -83.56
C GLN A 1 -5.01 23.29 -82.24
N CYS A 2 -4.31 24.03 -81.38
CA CYS A 2 -3.83 23.52 -80.09
C CYS A 2 -4.84 23.91 -79.00
N MET A 3 -5.44 22.91 -78.39
CA MET A 3 -6.36 23.07 -77.30
C MET A 3 -5.60 22.92 -75.98
N MET A 4 -5.40 24.06 -75.32
CA MET A 4 -4.71 24.13 -74.00
C MET A 4 -5.67 23.79 -72.89
N LEU A 5 -5.48 22.64 -72.25
CA LEU A 5 -6.30 22.19 -71.11
C LEU A 5 -5.68 22.74 -69.83
N ALA A 6 -6.31 23.73 -69.25
CA ALA A 6 -5.91 24.29 -67.95
C ALA A 6 -6.40 23.37 -66.79
N PHE A 7 -5.45 22.73 -66.11
CA PHE A 7 -5.70 21.92 -64.96
C PHE A 7 -5.73 22.84 -63.72
N VAL A 8 -6.90 23.11 -63.16
CA VAL A 8 -7.07 23.86 -61.92
C VAL A 8 -6.81 22.89 -60.75
N PHE A 9 -5.68 23.05 -60.08
CA PHE A 9 -5.33 22.32 -58.88
C PHE A 9 -6.04 22.97 -57.70
N ALA A 10 -7.17 22.40 -57.27
CA ALA A 10 -7.84 22.79 -56.04
C ALA A 10 -7.07 22.22 -54.85
N VAL A 11 -6.28 23.05 -54.18
CA VAL A 11 -5.62 22.71 -52.93
C VAL A 11 -6.66 22.79 -51.81
N CYS A 12 -7.18 21.65 -51.42
CA CYS A 12 -7.96 21.54 -50.19
C CYS A 12 -7.03 21.68 -48.97
N PHE A 13 -6.98 22.86 -48.40
CA PHE A 13 -6.46 23.02 -47.04
C PHE A 13 -7.48 22.39 -46.08
N THR A 14 -7.28 21.12 -45.76
CA THR A 14 -7.85 20.54 -44.55
C THR A 14 -7.10 21.16 -43.37
N GLY A 15 -7.69 22.20 -42.79
CA GLY A 15 -7.21 22.76 -41.54
C GLY A 15 -7.23 21.62 -40.48
N CYS A 16 -6.06 21.27 -40.00
CA CYS A 16 -5.96 20.53 -38.75
C CYS A 16 -6.71 21.36 -37.69
N LYS A 17 -7.84 20.85 -37.25
CA LYS A 17 -8.49 21.32 -36.07
C LYS A 17 -7.52 20.98 -34.94
N ASP A 18 -6.87 21.98 -34.36
CA ASP A 18 -6.11 21.82 -33.14
C ASP A 18 -7.07 21.20 -32.09
N SER A 19 -7.03 19.89 -31.97
CA SER A 19 -7.59 19.23 -30.82
C SER A 19 -6.79 19.75 -29.63
N LYS A 20 -7.41 20.63 -28.84
CA LYS A 20 -6.87 21.02 -27.55
C LYS A 20 -6.50 19.71 -26.85
N ASP A 21 -5.24 19.57 -26.50
CA ASP A 21 -4.74 18.39 -25.82
C ASP A 21 -5.36 18.40 -24.42
N GLU A 22 -6.53 17.75 -24.26
CA GLU A 22 -7.27 17.69 -23.00
C GLU A 22 -6.45 17.10 -21.87
N THR A 23 -5.38 16.39 -22.20
CA THR A 23 -4.45 15.84 -21.21
C THR A 23 -3.61 16.91 -20.50
N SER A 24 -3.50 18.09 -21.08
CA SER A 24 -2.71 19.23 -20.57
C SER A 24 -3.59 20.38 -20.07
N ALA A 25 -4.92 20.22 -20.07
CA ALA A 25 -5.82 21.26 -19.64
C ALA A 25 -5.75 21.48 -18.10
N PRO A 26 -5.69 22.74 -17.61
CA PRO A 26 -5.81 23.02 -16.20
C PRO A 26 -7.23 22.69 -15.68
N TYR A 27 -7.35 22.50 -14.37
CA TYR A 27 -8.65 22.33 -13.73
C TYR A 27 -9.51 23.57 -13.91
N ASP A 28 -10.75 23.37 -14.37
CA ASP A 28 -11.77 24.43 -14.47
C ASP A 28 -12.85 24.21 -13.41
N PRO A 29 -12.99 25.10 -12.41
CA PRO A 29 -13.99 24.94 -11.36
C PRO A 29 -15.44 25.10 -11.85
N ASN A 30 -15.65 25.65 -13.06
CA ASN A 30 -16.97 25.82 -13.66
C ASN A 30 -17.42 24.60 -14.48
N GLN A 31 -16.54 23.61 -14.66
CA GLN A 31 -16.87 22.36 -15.34
C GLN A 31 -16.96 21.21 -14.34
N PRO A 32 -17.82 20.23 -14.55
CA PRO A 32 -17.89 19.07 -13.69
C PRO A 32 -16.62 18.23 -13.82
N VAL A 33 -16.19 17.68 -12.68
CA VAL A 33 -15.20 16.60 -12.64
C VAL A 33 -15.94 15.29 -12.94
N GLU A 34 -15.51 14.57 -13.95
CA GLU A 34 -16.06 13.27 -14.28
C GLU A 34 -15.01 12.20 -14.07
N VAL A 35 -15.38 11.12 -13.38
CA VAL A 35 -14.54 9.93 -13.23
C VAL A 35 -15.27 8.78 -13.91
N THR A 36 -14.65 8.22 -14.94
CA THR A 36 -15.26 7.19 -15.78
C THR A 36 -14.84 5.79 -15.41
N ASP A 37 -13.56 5.61 -15.01
CA ASP A 37 -12.99 4.30 -14.76
C ASP A 37 -11.72 4.37 -13.91
N PHE A 38 -11.26 3.22 -13.42
CA PHE A 38 -9.94 3.07 -12.80
C PHE A 38 -9.36 1.69 -13.09
N THR A 39 -8.05 1.58 -13.07
CA THR A 39 -7.33 0.32 -13.26
C THR A 39 -6.05 0.27 -12.40
N PRO A 40 -5.68 -0.89 -11.82
CA PRO A 40 -6.40 -2.17 -11.81
C PRO A 40 -7.63 -2.14 -10.90
N LYS A 41 -8.55 -3.11 -11.08
CA LYS A 41 -9.76 -3.26 -10.25
C LYS A 41 -9.48 -3.96 -8.92
N SER A 42 -8.35 -4.67 -8.84
CA SER A 42 -7.90 -5.37 -7.64
C SER A 42 -6.40 -5.29 -7.44
N GLY A 43 -5.95 -5.57 -6.23
CA GLY A 43 -4.54 -5.67 -5.87
C GLY A 43 -4.26 -5.36 -4.41
N GLY A 44 -3.00 -5.47 -4.04
CA GLY A 44 -2.52 -5.17 -2.69
C GLY A 44 -2.30 -3.68 -2.43
N GLY A 45 -1.74 -3.38 -1.26
CA GLY A 45 -1.29 -2.04 -0.92
C GLY A 45 -0.11 -1.56 -1.75
N LYS A 46 0.07 -0.25 -1.85
CA LYS A 46 1.11 0.42 -2.65
C LYS A 46 1.08 0.05 -4.14
N LYS A 47 -0.05 -0.45 -4.63
CA LYS A 47 -0.24 -0.76 -6.05
C LYS A 47 -0.46 0.52 -6.84
N LYS A 48 0.19 0.64 -7.98
CA LYS A 48 -0.06 1.75 -8.89
C LYS A 48 -1.47 1.64 -9.48
N MET A 49 -2.19 2.75 -9.47
CA MET A 49 -3.55 2.88 -9.97
C MET A 49 -3.63 4.08 -10.90
N ILE A 50 -4.37 3.92 -11.98
CA ILE A 50 -4.71 5.00 -12.91
C ILE A 50 -6.23 5.19 -12.82
N ILE A 51 -6.64 6.42 -12.67
CA ILE A 51 -8.05 6.83 -12.68
C ILE A 51 -8.27 7.65 -13.94
N TYR A 52 -9.31 7.34 -14.68
CA TYR A 52 -9.65 7.98 -15.95
C TYR A 52 -10.89 8.87 -15.79
N GLY A 53 -10.90 9.97 -16.53
CA GLY A 53 -12.03 10.89 -16.49
C GLY A 53 -11.74 12.19 -17.22
N SER A 54 -12.29 13.29 -16.74
CA SER A 54 -12.10 14.62 -17.30
C SER A 54 -12.05 15.68 -16.22
N ASN A 55 -11.45 16.83 -16.58
CA ASN A 55 -11.31 18.01 -15.75
C ASN A 55 -10.50 17.79 -14.45
N PHE A 56 -9.50 16.93 -14.49
CA PHE A 56 -8.63 16.71 -13.31
C PHE A 56 -7.54 17.77 -13.12
N GLY A 57 -7.25 18.54 -14.18
CA GLY A 57 -6.14 19.49 -14.18
C GLY A 57 -4.77 18.82 -14.22
N THR A 58 -3.74 19.63 -14.05
CA THR A 58 -2.33 19.20 -14.11
C THR A 58 -1.60 19.40 -12.78
N ASP A 59 -2.27 19.97 -11.79
CA ASP A 59 -1.72 20.20 -10.46
C ASP A 59 -2.16 19.08 -9.50
N PRO A 60 -1.26 18.16 -9.10
CA PRO A 60 -1.59 17.08 -8.19
C PRO A 60 -1.93 17.56 -6.78
N SER A 61 -1.58 18.80 -6.39
CA SER A 61 -1.93 19.33 -5.08
C SER A 61 -3.42 19.63 -4.91
N LEU A 62 -4.14 19.79 -6.03
CA LEU A 62 -5.59 19.97 -6.05
C LEU A 62 -6.36 18.65 -6.03
N VAL A 63 -5.66 17.53 -6.14
CA VAL A 63 -6.25 16.19 -6.27
C VAL A 63 -6.02 15.37 -5.00
N SER A 64 -7.09 14.79 -4.49
CA SER A 64 -7.04 13.80 -3.42
C SER A 64 -7.80 12.55 -3.85
N VAL A 65 -7.24 11.39 -3.55
CA VAL A 65 -7.85 10.09 -3.86
C VAL A 65 -7.94 9.28 -2.59
N LYS A 66 -9.11 8.66 -2.35
CA LYS A 66 -9.28 7.69 -1.27
C LYS A 66 -9.72 6.34 -1.85
N VAL A 67 -9.19 5.29 -1.28
CA VAL A 67 -9.54 3.90 -1.62
C VAL A 67 -9.93 3.19 -0.33
N GLY A 68 -11.16 2.70 -0.24
CA GLY A 68 -11.67 2.08 0.98
C GLY A 68 -11.64 3.03 2.19
N GLY A 69 -11.84 4.34 1.98
CA GLY A 69 -11.83 5.36 3.01
C GLY A 69 -10.44 5.82 3.47
N LYS A 70 -9.34 5.24 2.93
CA LYS A 70 -7.96 5.63 3.25
C LYS A 70 -7.32 6.41 2.12
N ASP A 71 -6.47 7.37 2.46
CA ASP A 71 -5.81 8.23 1.50
C ASP A 71 -4.80 7.46 0.65
N ALA A 72 -4.92 7.60 -0.67
CA ALA A 72 -3.96 7.14 -1.66
C ALA A 72 -2.93 8.24 -1.92
N ILE A 73 -1.73 7.85 -2.32
CA ILE A 73 -0.67 8.81 -2.67
C ILE A 73 -0.85 9.21 -4.13
N VAL A 74 -1.24 10.46 -4.38
CA VAL A 74 -1.31 11.02 -5.75
C VAL A 74 0.11 11.30 -6.24
N ILE A 75 0.48 10.69 -7.35
CA ILE A 75 1.82 10.83 -7.96
C ILE A 75 1.81 11.92 -9.03
N SER A 76 0.78 11.94 -9.86
CA SER A 76 0.59 12.96 -10.89
C SER A 76 -0.86 13.05 -11.33
N ALA A 77 -1.23 14.23 -11.83
CA ALA A 77 -2.52 14.48 -12.46
C ALA A 77 -2.30 15.02 -13.87
N LYS A 78 -3.16 14.61 -14.78
CA LYS A 78 -3.32 15.13 -16.14
C LYS A 78 -4.80 15.38 -16.36
N GLY A 79 -5.17 16.24 -17.32
CA GLY A 79 -6.57 16.61 -17.54
C GLY A 79 -7.55 15.44 -17.60
N THR A 80 -7.10 14.28 -18.09
CA THR A 80 -7.94 13.08 -18.30
C THR A 80 -7.54 11.85 -17.49
N SER A 81 -6.48 11.94 -16.67
CA SER A 81 -6.02 10.81 -15.87
C SER A 81 -5.30 11.24 -14.59
N ILE A 82 -5.49 10.48 -13.53
CA ILE A 82 -4.77 10.61 -12.27
C ILE A 82 -3.95 9.35 -12.05
N TYR A 83 -2.67 9.53 -11.75
CA TYR A 83 -1.77 8.46 -11.33
C TYR A 83 -1.62 8.50 -9.82
N CYS A 84 -1.96 7.41 -9.16
CA CYS A 84 -1.81 7.30 -7.70
C CYS A 84 -1.29 5.92 -7.28
N SER A 85 -0.94 5.79 -6.02
CA SER A 85 -0.62 4.53 -5.37
C SER A 85 -1.67 4.23 -4.30
N THR A 86 -2.23 3.03 -4.31
CA THR A 86 -3.20 2.61 -3.29
C THR A 86 -2.61 2.68 -1.88
N PRO A 87 -3.43 2.88 -0.84
CA PRO A 87 -2.97 2.86 0.54
C PRO A 87 -2.23 1.56 0.89
N GLU A 88 -1.33 1.61 1.86
CA GLU A 88 -0.54 0.45 2.29
C GLU A 88 -1.41 -0.71 2.78
N SER A 89 -2.47 -0.38 3.50
CA SER A 89 -3.49 -1.32 3.92
C SER A 89 -4.86 -0.70 3.73
N CYS A 90 -5.58 -1.15 2.73
CA CYS A 90 -6.99 -0.81 2.55
C CYS A 90 -7.81 -2.10 2.57
N PHE A 91 -9.08 -1.97 2.89
CA PHE A 91 -10.04 -3.04 2.69
C PHE A 91 -10.77 -2.79 1.36
N GLU A 92 -11.56 -3.77 0.92
CA GLU A 92 -12.49 -3.54 -0.18
C GLU A 92 -13.28 -2.24 0.06
N GLY A 93 -13.34 -1.37 -0.94
CA GLY A 93 -14.04 -0.12 -0.76
C GLY A 93 -14.14 0.71 -2.02
N THR A 94 -14.91 1.78 -1.88
CA THR A 94 -15.13 2.75 -2.96
C THR A 94 -13.85 3.52 -3.28
N VAL A 95 -13.73 3.93 -4.53
CA VAL A 95 -12.73 4.89 -4.97
C VAL A 95 -13.39 6.27 -4.98
N GLU A 96 -12.89 7.17 -4.16
CA GLU A 96 -13.32 8.56 -4.05
C GLU A 96 -12.22 9.46 -4.63
N VAL A 97 -12.61 10.38 -5.50
CA VAL A 97 -11.71 11.35 -6.13
C VAL A 97 -12.22 12.74 -5.79
N LYS A 98 -11.38 13.56 -5.19
CA LYS A 98 -11.63 14.99 -4.98
C LYS A 98 -10.67 15.78 -5.85
N VAL A 99 -11.22 16.75 -6.60
CA VAL A 99 -10.45 17.73 -7.38
C VAL A 99 -10.96 19.12 -7.03
N GLY A 100 -10.13 19.96 -6.47
CA GLY A 100 -10.56 21.22 -5.88
C GLY A 100 -11.62 20.99 -4.81
N GLU A 101 -12.84 21.51 -5.01
CA GLU A 101 -13.97 21.29 -4.09
C GLU A 101 -14.96 20.21 -4.56
N GLN A 102 -14.76 19.65 -5.76
CA GLN A 102 -15.65 18.64 -6.32
C GLN A 102 -15.23 17.24 -5.89
N VAL A 103 -16.20 16.42 -5.47
CA VAL A 103 -15.97 15.03 -5.01
C VAL A 103 -16.80 14.10 -5.87
N VAL A 104 -16.18 13.07 -6.39
CA VAL A 104 -16.81 12.00 -7.18
C VAL A 104 -16.50 10.66 -6.53
N ILE A 105 -17.52 9.84 -6.31
CA ILE A 105 -17.38 8.48 -5.78
C ILE A 105 -17.80 7.52 -6.89
N LEU A 106 -16.90 6.60 -7.25
CA LEU A 106 -17.22 5.59 -8.24
C LEU A 106 -18.11 4.50 -7.63
N PRO A 107 -19.11 4.02 -8.40
CA PRO A 107 -19.99 2.94 -7.95
C PRO A 107 -19.24 1.60 -7.84
N GLU A 108 -18.23 1.41 -8.66
CA GLU A 108 -17.38 0.21 -8.64
C GLU A 108 -16.35 0.30 -7.52
N LYS A 109 -16.18 -0.81 -6.80
CA LYS A 109 -15.26 -0.89 -5.68
C LYS A 109 -13.94 -1.49 -6.10
N TYR A 110 -12.87 -1.00 -5.49
CA TYR A 110 -11.57 -1.64 -5.55
C TYR A 110 -11.56 -2.89 -4.66
N GLN A 111 -11.17 -4.02 -5.21
CA GLN A 111 -11.02 -5.28 -4.47
C GLN A 111 -9.61 -5.38 -3.91
N TYR A 112 -9.50 -5.31 -2.60
CA TYR A 112 -8.21 -5.42 -1.95
C TYR A 112 -7.78 -6.90 -1.82
N GLU A 113 -6.64 -7.21 -2.40
CA GLU A 113 -5.99 -8.52 -2.32
C GLU A 113 -4.86 -8.44 -1.29
N PRO A 114 -5.05 -8.98 -0.07
CA PRO A 114 -3.99 -8.99 0.91
C PRO A 114 -2.82 -9.84 0.39
N GLN A 115 -1.63 -9.27 0.42
CA GLN A 115 -0.41 -10.01 0.12
C GLN A 115 0.18 -10.52 1.43
N LEU A 116 0.41 -11.82 1.48
CA LEU A 116 1.21 -12.39 2.55
C LEU A 116 2.68 -12.03 2.29
N VAL A 117 3.22 -11.15 3.12
CA VAL A 117 4.64 -10.85 3.12
C VAL A 117 5.25 -11.60 4.30
N VAL A 118 6.13 -12.55 3.99
CA VAL A 118 6.92 -13.24 5.01
C VAL A 118 8.22 -12.46 5.16
N THR A 119 8.46 -11.96 6.37
CA THR A 119 9.71 -11.28 6.74
C THR A 119 10.28 -11.92 7.99
N ASP A 120 11.58 -12.03 8.05
CA ASP A 120 12.25 -12.43 9.26
C ASP A 120 12.11 -11.31 10.29
N LEU A 121 11.55 -11.63 11.44
CA LEU A 121 11.40 -10.67 12.54
C LEU A 121 12.70 -10.53 13.33
N CYS A 122 13.32 -11.65 13.61
CA CYS A 122 14.60 -11.71 14.30
C CYS A 122 15.23 -13.12 14.11
N GLY A 123 16.52 -13.21 14.31
CA GLY A 123 17.29 -14.44 14.11
C GLY A 123 18.25 -14.33 12.93
N ASP A 124 19.10 -15.32 12.79
CA ASP A 124 20.01 -15.46 11.66
C ASP A 124 19.57 -16.65 10.79
N VAL A 125 19.39 -16.40 9.50
CA VAL A 125 18.95 -17.42 8.53
C VAL A 125 20.03 -18.44 8.23
N ASP A 126 21.30 -18.05 8.35
CA ASP A 126 22.44 -18.85 7.88
C ASP A 126 22.99 -19.82 8.93
N GLU A 127 22.60 -19.68 10.20
CA GLU A 127 23.09 -20.54 11.27
C GLU A 127 21.96 -21.10 12.14
N LEU A 128 21.56 -22.31 11.89
CA LEU A 128 20.61 -23.05 12.71
C LEU A 128 21.15 -23.28 14.14
N GLY A 129 20.63 -22.55 15.11
CA GLY A 129 20.72 -22.94 16.52
C GLY A 129 22.00 -22.61 17.27
N GLN A 130 22.89 -21.76 16.77
CA GLN A 130 24.10 -21.37 17.50
C GLN A 130 24.34 -19.87 17.48
N GLY A 131 24.17 -19.20 18.58
CA GLY A 131 24.47 -17.79 18.79
C GLY A 131 24.18 -17.41 20.22
N ASP A 132 24.82 -16.37 20.70
CA ASP A 132 24.61 -15.87 22.05
C ASP A 132 23.16 -15.44 22.25
N ILE A 133 22.51 -16.03 23.22
CA ILE A 133 21.16 -15.66 23.61
C ILE A 133 21.23 -14.31 24.30
N VAL A 134 20.88 -13.26 23.58
CA VAL A 134 20.83 -11.92 24.17
C VAL A 134 19.66 -11.83 25.12
N GLU A 135 19.89 -11.36 26.35
CA GLU A 135 18.84 -11.23 27.37
C GLU A 135 17.79 -10.20 26.96
N THR A 136 18.27 -9.10 26.41
CA THR A 136 17.44 -8.02 25.91
C THR A 136 18.22 -7.27 24.84
N GLY A 137 17.63 -7.03 23.70
CA GLY A 137 18.29 -6.33 22.60
C GLY A 137 17.38 -6.01 21.43
N PRO A 138 17.91 -5.28 20.44
CA PRO A 138 17.18 -4.98 19.21
C PRO A 138 17.02 -6.26 18.34
N PHE A 139 16.03 -6.26 17.44
CA PHE A 139 15.78 -7.39 16.54
C PHE A 139 16.99 -7.75 15.67
N ASP A 140 17.76 -6.77 15.24
CA ASP A 140 18.96 -6.98 14.42
C ASP A 140 20.08 -7.75 15.14
N ASN A 141 19.98 -7.87 16.46
CA ASN A 141 20.90 -8.60 17.31
C ASN A 141 20.15 -9.38 18.40
N CYS A 142 19.06 -10.00 18.04
CA CYS A 142 18.19 -10.68 19.01
C CYS A 142 18.68 -12.06 19.44
N GLY A 143 19.80 -12.52 18.89
CA GLY A 143 20.26 -13.89 19.07
C GLY A 143 19.26 -14.90 18.52
N LYS A 144 19.57 -16.16 18.69
CA LYS A 144 18.74 -17.24 18.15
C LYS A 144 17.60 -17.60 19.06
N ILE A 145 16.48 -17.93 18.45
CA ILE A 145 15.35 -18.56 19.09
C ILE A 145 15.54 -20.06 18.97
N ASP A 146 15.71 -20.73 20.12
CA ASP A 146 15.95 -22.17 20.16
C ASP A 146 14.61 -22.92 20.18
N TYR A 147 14.35 -23.68 19.11
CA TYR A 147 13.16 -24.53 18.96
C TYR A 147 11.88 -23.90 19.51
N PRO A 148 11.26 -22.94 18.82
CA PRO A 148 10.02 -22.32 19.27
C PRO A 148 8.89 -23.34 19.29
N PHE A 149 8.13 -23.40 20.40
CA PHE A 149 6.98 -24.30 20.56
C PHE A 149 5.66 -23.60 20.30
N TRP A 150 5.50 -22.38 20.80
CA TRP A 150 4.26 -21.66 20.75
C TRP A 150 4.47 -20.16 20.75
N PHE A 151 3.53 -19.46 20.16
CA PHE A 151 3.48 -18.00 20.26
C PHE A 151 2.05 -17.53 20.52
N SER A 152 1.92 -16.38 21.15
CA SER A 152 0.65 -15.72 21.38
C SER A 152 0.84 -14.22 21.47
N PHE A 153 -0.06 -13.48 20.84
CA PHE A 153 -0.11 -12.03 21.04
C PHE A 153 -0.73 -11.70 22.39
N ASP A 154 -0.25 -10.61 23.00
CA ASP A 154 -0.89 -10.01 24.16
C ASP A 154 -2.29 -9.51 23.74
N PRO A 155 -3.38 -9.92 24.41
CA PRO A 155 -4.74 -9.52 24.04
C PRO A 155 -5.00 -8.02 24.25
N GLN A 156 -4.24 -7.35 25.12
CA GLN A 156 -4.36 -5.92 25.39
C GLN A 156 -3.35 -5.07 24.58
N HIS A 157 -2.23 -5.68 24.17
CA HIS A 157 -1.14 -5.00 23.46
C HIS A 157 -0.75 -5.80 22.22
N THR A 158 -1.50 -5.63 21.14
CA THR A 158 -1.33 -6.42 19.89
C THR A 158 0.02 -6.27 19.18
N ASN A 159 0.86 -5.35 19.65
CA ASN A 159 2.25 -5.21 19.23
C ASN A 159 3.23 -6.04 20.08
N ILE A 160 2.76 -6.75 21.11
CA ILE A 160 3.57 -7.60 21.96
C ILE A 160 3.30 -9.07 21.63
N LEU A 161 4.35 -9.78 21.26
CA LEU A 161 4.32 -11.22 20.96
C LEU A 161 5.10 -11.98 22.01
N TYR A 162 4.46 -12.94 22.63
CA TYR A 162 5.10 -13.89 23.54
C TYR A 162 5.42 -15.18 22.80
N LEU A 163 6.64 -15.65 22.96
CA LEU A 163 7.16 -16.86 22.32
C LEU A 163 7.73 -17.80 23.37
N SER A 164 7.27 -19.04 23.40
CA SER A 164 7.88 -20.10 24.19
C SER A 164 8.91 -20.88 23.36
N GLN A 165 10.02 -21.25 23.99
CA GLN A 165 11.12 -21.96 23.33
C GLN A 165 11.71 -23.06 24.21
N ASN A 166 12.51 -23.93 23.59
CA ASN A 166 13.20 -25.01 24.28
C ASN A 166 14.54 -24.53 24.88
N ASP A 167 14.45 -23.62 25.82
CA ASP A 167 15.62 -23.12 26.54
C ASP A 167 15.42 -23.32 28.03
N ASN A 168 16.37 -24.00 28.69
CA ASN A 168 16.28 -24.31 30.10
C ASN A 168 16.47 -23.08 31.01
N GLU A 169 17.08 -22.03 30.52
CA GLU A 169 17.32 -20.81 31.29
C GLU A 169 16.29 -19.73 30.97
N ARG A 170 15.86 -19.66 29.73
CA ARG A 170 15.01 -18.57 29.23
C ARG A 170 13.90 -19.10 28.33
N PRO A 171 12.96 -19.84 28.90
CA PRO A 171 11.92 -20.51 28.12
C PRO A 171 10.87 -19.54 27.51
N LEU A 172 10.92 -18.25 27.86
CA LEU A 172 9.99 -17.24 27.39
C LEU A 172 10.72 -16.05 26.77
N ARG A 173 10.34 -15.74 25.54
CA ARG A 173 10.75 -14.53 24.83
C ARG A 173 9.54 -13.61 24.66
N ILE A 174 9.77 -12.31 24.80
CA ILE A 174 8.78 -11.27 24.58
C ILE A 174 9.33 -10.36 23.47
N LEU A 175 8.58 -10.26 22.38
CA LEU A 175 8.95 -9.43 21.23
C LEU A 175 8.03 -8.21 21.21
N ASP A 176 8.61 -7.02 21.32
CA ASP A 176 7.93 -5.76 21.12
C ASP A 176 8.11 -5.35 19.63
N LEU A 177 7.06 -5.53 18.84
CA LEU A 177 7.09 -5.31 17.40
C LEU A 177 7.17 -3.82 17.04
N GLU A 178 6.70 -2.94 17.91
CA GLU A 178 6.76 -1.49 17.72
C GLU A 178 8.17 -0.96 18.00
N LYS A 179 8.73 -1.34 19.15
CA LYS A 179 10.10 -0.94 19.53
C LYS A 179 11.19 -1.73 18.82
N LYS A 180 10.82 -2.83 18.15
CA LYS A 180 11.74 -3.80 17.54
C LYS A 180 12.77 -4.33 18.55
N MET A 181 12.29 -4.72 19.71
CA MET A 181 13.08 -5.21 20.83
C MET A 181 12.64 -6.60 21.25
N ILE A 182 13.58 -7.43 21.65
CA ILE A 182 13.35 -8.74 22.25
C ILE A 182 13.78 -8.72 23.70
N TYR A 183 12.97 -9.34 24.54
CA TYR A 183 13.24 -9.53 25.98
C TYR A 183 13.18 -11.02 26.28
N SER A 184 14.17 -11.52 27.03
CA SER A 184 14.21 -12.89 27.51
C SER A 184 13.79 -12.93 28.97
N LYS A 185 12.96 -13.87 29.32
CA LYS A 185 12.50 -14.07 30.70
C LYS A 185 12.93 -15.42 31.21
N LYS A 186 13.65 -15.40 32.34
CA LYS A 186 13.86 -16.57 33.16
C LYS A 186 12.61 -16.80 34.01
N LEU A 187 12.05 -17.99 33.92
CA LEU A 187 10.91 -18.39 34.74
C LEU A 187 11.44 -19.28 35.85
N ASN A 188 11.26 -18.86 37.10
CA ASN A 188 11.69 -19.64 38.23
C ASN A 188 10.95 -20.99 38.23
N ASP A 189 11.72 -22.09 38.38
CA ASP A 189 11.23 -23.47 38.43
C ASP A 189 10.55 -24.01 37.17
N ILE A 190 10.49 -23.22 36.09
CA ILE A 190 9.98 -23.65 34.78
C ILE A 190 11.17 -23.73 33.81
N LYS A 191 11.55 -24.96 33.46
CA LYS A 191 12.64 -25.21 32.49
C LYS A 191 12.16 -25.23 31.05
N ARG A 192 10.85 -25.38 30.81
CA ARG A 192 10.27 -25.47 29.48
C ARG A 192 8.84 -24.98 29.49
N ALA A 193 8.53 -24.00 28.66
CA ALA A 193 7.18 -23.54 28.40
C ALA A 193 6.74 -24.08 27.03
N THR A 194 5.64 -24.81 26.97
CA THR A 194 5.11 -25.40 25.74
C THR A 194 3.91 -24.67 25.18
N THR A 195 3.19 -23.94 26.02
CA THR A 195 2.02 -23.16 25.63
C THR A 195 1.94 -21.85 26.40
N ILE A 196 1.29 -20.86 25.83
CA ILE A 196 0.96 -19.58 26.46
C ILE A 196 -0.54 -19.40 26.33
N THR A 197 -1.23 -19.23 27.43
CA THR A 197 -2.67 -18.97 27.49
C THR A 197 -2.92 -17.73 28.35
N TRP A 198 -3.98 -17.02 28.02
CA TRP A 198 -4.39 -15.81 28.73
C TRP A 198 -5.59 -16.12 29.62
N THR A 199 -5.61 -15.56 30.81
CA THR A 199 -6.76 -15.60 31.73
C THR A 199 -7.41 -14.22 31.74
N ASN A 200 -8.71 -14.17 32.01
CA ASN A 200 -9.49 -12.93 32.09
C ASN A 200 -9.62 -12.47 33.55
N ASP A 201 -8.57 -12.56 34.33
CA ASP A 201 -8.59 -12.18 35.74
C ASP A 201 -8.43 -10.67 35.94
#